data_d7d2ca4bb5549b29bfdf50f00e4cc6c7
#
_entry.id   d7d2ca4bb5549b29bfdf50f00e4cc6c7
#
_cell.length_a   1.000
_cell.length_b   1.000
_cell.length_c   1.000
_cell.angle_alpha   90.00
_cell.angle_beta   90.00
_cell.angle_gamma   90.00
#
_symmetry.space_group_name_H-M   'P 1'
#
loop_
_entity.id
_entity.type
_entity.pdbx_description
1 polymer ?
#
loop_
_entity_poly.entity_id
_entity_poly.type
_entity_poly.pdbx_seq_one_letter_code
_entity_poly.pdbx_strand_id
1 'polypeptide(L)'
;MPFAHENAELEQEFVVVHWDHRGAGKSFRLFGRKPALRIDLMVEDIRKVVEWLHQRLQIEKVYLVAHSWGTVAAILAASRYPDLFWAYVGVAQIADLIASERQRYQYVFSKAQEQGNVAALAALRQMGGSPYTTYRQFKILDRWVRRFSREEFEPVSPMKFVRLALSSPVYSWIDIVKLPLGFLFWVLEFFRQRFYNIDLFTQVPKLVVPVYFFQGCYDHLLSASVAQRYFQSLEAPCGKRFVWFERSGHWPQFEQPKKYREEIRSVLLAQKSVI
;
A
#
# COMPACT_ATOMS: atom_id res chain seq x y z
N MET A 1 10.96 -9.08 0.10
CA MET A 1 10.24 -8.48 -1.08
C MET A 1 11.10 -8.58 -2.33
N PRO A 2 10.54 -8.88 -3.51
CA PRO A 2 11.32 -9.04 -4.75
C PRO A 2 11.95 -7.72 -5.25
N PHE A 3 11.58 -6.57 -4.69
CA PHE A 3 11.98 -5.23 -5.12
C PHE A 3 13.03 -4.57 -4.19
N ALA A 4 13.70 -5.35 -3.36
CA ALA A 4 14.63 -4.84 -2.33
C ALA A 4 15.73 -3.94 -2.92
N HIS A 5 16.28 -4.31 -4.07
CA HIS A 5 17.40 -3.56 -4.68
C HIS A 5 17.03 -2.15 -5.19
N GLU A 6 15.74 -1.81 -5.32
CA GLU A 6 15.33 -0.42 -5.59
C GLU A 6 15.66 0.53 -4.42
N ASN A 7 15.99 -0.01 -3.25
CA ASN A 7 16.40 0.76 -2.08
C ASN A 7 17.92 0.78 -1.85
N ALA A 8 18.73 0.29 -2.79
CA ALA A 8 20.18 0.19 -2.64
C ALA A 8 20.87 1.51 -2.25
N GLU A 9 20.35 2.66 -2.70
CA GLU A 9 20.86 3.97 -2.29
C GLU A 9 20.52 4.28 -0.82
N LEU A 10 19.34 3.89 -0.34
CA LEU A 10 18.96 4.05 1.08
C LEU A 10 19.77 3.11 1.98
N GLU A 11 20.13 1.94 1.49
CA GLU A 11 20.92 0.93 2.21
C GLU A 11 22.37 1.37 2.45
N GLN A 12 22.86 2.42 1.77
CA GLN A 12 24.16 3.03 2.06
C GLN A 12 24.17 3.80 3.40
N GLU A 13 23.02 4.26 3.87
CA GLU A 13 22.87 5.09 5.06
C GLU A 13 22.04 4.43 6.16
N PHE A 14 21.19 3.47 5.79
CA PHE A 14 20.21 2.85 6.70
C PHE A 14 20.19 1.33 6.53
N VAL A 15 19.88 0.62 7.58
CA VAL A 15 19.52 -0.79 7.50
C VAL A 15 18.06 -0.87 7.03
N VAL A 16 17.83 -1.32 5.79
CA VAL A 16 16.51 -1.47 5.20
C VAL A 16 16.04 -2.90 5.33
N VAL A 17 14.95 -3.11 6.06
CA VAL A 17 14.37 -4.44 6.29
C VAL A 17 13.13 -4.61 5.43
N HIS A 18 13.18 -5.57 4.53
CA HIS A 18 12.04 -5.95 3.69
C HIS A 18 11.35 -7.17 4.27
N TRP A 19 10.08 -7.03 4.56
CA TRP A 19 9.28 -8.10 5.12
C TRP A 19 8.16 -8.56 4.18
N ASP A 20 8.11 -9.86 3.93
CA ASP A 20 6.99 -10.51 3.26
C ASP A 20 5.98 -10.94 4.32
N HIS A 21 4.84 -10.25 4.40
CA HIS A 21 3.81 -10.56 5.38
C HIS A 21 3.24 -11.98 5.19
N ARG A 22 2.52 -12.48 6.20
CA ARG A 22 1.88 -13.79 6.16
C ARG A 22 1.06 -13.99 4.87
N GLY A 23 1.25 -15.12 4.21
CA GLY A 23 0.54 -15.48 2.97
C GLY A 23 1.04 -14.78 1.70
N ALA A 24 2.14 -14.02 1.75
CA ALA A 24 2.74 -13.39 0.58
C ALA A 24 4.22 -13.76 0.43
N GLY A 25 4.74 -13.63 -0.79
CA GLY A 25 6.15 -13.84 -1.12
C GLY A 25 6.74 -15.12 -0.55
N LYS A 26 7.87 -15.01 0.14
CA LYS A 26 8.55 -16.14 0.82
C LYS A 26 7.72 -16.73 1.95
N SER A 27 6.86 -15.93 2.59
CA SER A 27 5.97 -16.38 3.66
C SER A 27 4.75 -17.15 3.17
N PHE A 28 4.50 -17.21 1.86
CA PHE A 28 3.44 -18.05 1.29
C PHE A 28 3.88 -19.53 1.27
N ARG A 29 3.04 -20.41 1.82
CA ARG A 29 3.26 -21.87 1.82
C ARG A 29 2.55 -22.49 0.64
N LEU A 30 3.28 -23.21 -0.23
CA LEU A 30 2.70 -23.97 -1.36
C LEU A 30 1.86 -25.13 -0.86
N PHE A 31 2.35 -25.84 0.16
CA PHE A 31 1.73 -27.03 0.72
C PHE A 31 1.33 -26.84 2.19
N GLY A 32 0.41 -27.65 2.65
CA GLY A 32 -0.05 -27.63 4.03
C GLY A 32 -1.06 -26.51 4.32
N ARG A 33 -1.28 -26.27 5.62
CA ARG A 33 -2.27 -25.30 6.10
C ARG A 33 -1.83 -23.88 5.77
N LYS A 34 -2.69 -23.11 5.11
CA LYS A 34 -2.46 -21.70 4.83
C LYS A 34 -2.58 -20.87 6.12
N PRO A 35 -1.80 -19.79 6.25
CA PRO A 35 -1.92 -18.90 7.40
C PRO A 35 -3.29 -18.20 7.39
N ALA A 36 -3.82 -17.93 8.57
CA ALA A 36 -4.99 -17.07 8.69
C ALA A 36 -4.60 -15.63 8.33
N LEU A 37 -5.31 -15.04 7.36
CA LEU A 37 -5.17 -13.62 7.01
C LEU A 37 -6.21 -12.82 7.79
N ARG A 38 -5.79 -12.30 8.94
CA ARG A 38 -6.58 -11.40 9.80
C ARG A 38 -5.76 -10.16 10.09
N ILE A 39 -6.37 -9.00 10.10
CA ILE A 39 -5.67 -7.72 10.29
C ILE A 39 -4.98 -7.67 11.66
N ASP A 40 -5.66 -8.11 12.73
CA ASP A 40 -5.08 -8.18 14.06
C ASP A 40 -3.80 -9.04 14.11
N LEU A 41 -3.79 -10.18 13.41
CA LEU A 41 -2.62 -11.02 13.32
C LEU A 41 -1.49 -10.39 12.49
N MET A 42 -1.82 -9.58 11.48
CA MET A 42 -0.81 -8.83 10.72
C MET A 42 -0.19 -7.71 11.55
N VAL A 43 -0.98 -7.05 12.39
CA VAL A 43 -0.52 -6.05 13.36
C VAL A 43 0.44 -6.69 14.36
N GLU A 44 0.07 -7.86 14.90
CA GLU A 44 0.95 -8.61 15.81
C GLU A 44 2.23 -9.11 15.14
N ASP A 45 2.17 -9.47 13.85
CA ASP A 45 3.39 -9.83 13.12
C ASP A 45 4.34 -8.65 13.00
N ILE A 46 3.83 -7.43 12.71
CA ILE A 46 4.65 -6.21 12.68
C ILE A 46 5.33 -6.01 14.03
N ARG A 47 4.59 -6.08 15.13
CA ARG A 47 5.15 -5.95 16.47
C ARG A 47 6.28 -6.95 16.70
N LYS A 48 6.05 -8.24 16.43
CA LYS A 48 7.05 -9.30 16.63
C LYS A 48 8.29 -9.12 15.76
N VAL A 49 8.12 -8.68 14.52
CA VAL A 49 9.26 -8.39 13.63
C VAL A 49 10.09 -7.23 14.21
N VAL A 50 9.45 -6.16 14.67
CA VAL A 50 10.15 -5.02 15.27
C VAL A 50 10.85 -5.42 16.57
N GLU A 51 10.20 -6.16 17.45
CA GLU A 51 10.82 -6.66 18.69
C GLU A 51 12.05 -7.56 18.39
N TRP A 52 11.95 -8.41 17.37
CA TRP A 52 13.09 -9.22 16.93
C TRP A 52 14.24 -8.35 16.40
N LEU A 53 13.93 -7.28 15.65
CA LEU A 53 14.92 -6.33 15.17
C LEU A 53 15.59 -5.57 16.32
N HIS A 54 14.82 -5.14 17.34
CA HIS A 54 15.37 -4.52 18.54
C HIS A 54 16.42 -5.42 19.21
N GLN A 55 16.09 -6.68 19.39
CA GLN A 55 17.02 -7.65 20.01
C GLN A 55 18.24 -7.93 19.13
N ARG A 56 18.02 -8.07 17.81
CA ARG A 56 19.07 -8.48 16.87
C ARG A 56 20.05 -7.35 16.52
N LEU A 57 19.56 -6.12 16.42
CA LEU A 57 20.33 -4.95 15.99
C LEU A 57 20.64 -3.98 17.13
N GLN A 58 20.15 -4.23 18.33
CA GLN A 58 20.31 -3.37 19.51
C GLN A 58 19.84 -1.92 19.23
N ILE A 59 18.71 -1.79 18.53
CA ILE A 59 18.10 -0.50 18.18
C ILE A 59 16.89 -0.23 19.08
N GLU A 60 16.57 1.05 19.32
CA GLU A 60 15.44 1.46 20.16
C GLU A 60 14.11 1.39 19.42
N LYS A 61 14.04 1.99 18.23
CA LYS A 61 12.83 2.10 17.42
C LYS A 61 13.15 1.94 15.93
N VAL A 62 12.12 1.76 15.13
CA VAL A 62 12.23 1.69 13.67
C VAL A 62 11.37 2.74 12.98
N TYR A 63 11.70 3.10 11.74
CA TYR A 63 10.80 3.80 10.83
C TYR A 63 9.91 2.78 10.13
N LEU A 64 8.60 2.96 10.21
CA LEU A 64 7.65 2.05 9.59
C LEU A 64 7.16 2.62 8.26
N VAL A 65 7.62 2.02 7.15
CA VAL A 65 7.22 2.41 5.79
C VAL A 65 6.32 1.31 5.22
N ALA A 66 5.14 1.69 4.78
CA ALA A 66 4.18 0.75 4.23
C ALA A 66 3.57 1.27 2.92
N HIS A 67 3.24 0.35 2.00
CA HIS A 67 2.63 0.70 0.71
C HIS A 67 1.28 -0.01 0.54
N SER A 68 0.30 0.75 0.01
CA SER A 68 -0.99 0.21 -0.42
C SER A 68 -1.66 -0.59 0.70
N TRP A 69 -2.04 -1.85 0.47
CA TRP A 69 -2.65 -2.70 1.49
C TRP A 69 -1.84 -2.79 2.80
N GLY A 70 -0.50 -2.77 2.71
CA GLY A 70 0.36 -2.80 3.88
C GLY A 70 0.13 -1.63 4.85
N THR A 71 -0.38 -0.50 4.34
CA THR A 71 -0.66 0.70 5.15
C THR A 71 -1.75 0.46 6.21
N VAL A 72 -2.68 -0.46 5.96
CA VAL A 72 -3.75 -0.79 6.92
C VAL A 72 -3.18 -1.41 8.19
N ALA A 73 -2.42 -2.49 8.05
CA ALA A 73 -1.82 -3.15 9.21
C ALA A 73 -0.75 -2.26 9.87
N ALA A 74 0.01 -1.49 9.07
CA ALA A 74 1.07 -0.64 9.57
C ALA A 74 0.54 0.54 10.40
N ILE A 75 -0.49 1.24 9.93
CA ILE A 75 -1.07 2.36 10.69
C ILE A 75 -1.75 1.89 11.98
N LEU A 76 -2.40 0.73 11.94
CA LEU A 76 -2.96 0.09 13.13
C LEU A 76 -1.86 -0.34 14.12
N ALA A 77 -0.72 -0.82 13.63
CA ALA A 77 0.43 -1.14 14.48
C ALA A 77 1.02 0.14 15.08
N ALA A 78 1.20 1.20 14.30
CA ALA A 78 1.70 2.49 14.78
C ALA A 78 0.75 3.13 15.82
N SER A 79 -0.56 2.93 15.68
CA SER A 79 -1.55 3.37 16.66
C SER A 79 -1.52 2.56 17.96
N ARG A 80 -1.35 1.23 17.84
CA ARG A 80 -1.40 0.32 18.99
C ARG A 80 -0.09 0.24 19.76
N TYR A 81 1.05 0.40 19.07
CA TYR A 81 2.40 0.24 19.59
C TYR A 81 3.30 1.42 19.22
N PRO A 82 2.92 2.68 19.57
CA PRO A 82 3.64 3.87 19.14
C PRO A 82 5.11 3.90 19.59
N ASP A 83 5.41 3.28 20.72
CA ASP A 83 6.76 3.25 21.29
C ASP A 83 7.76 2.43 20.45
N LEU A 84 7.28 1.64 19.50
CA LEU A 84 8.12 0.86 18.58
C LEU A 84 8.62 1.68 17.37
N PHE A 85 8.07 2.88 17.15
CA PHE A 85 8.28 3.60 15.90
C PHE A 85 8.76 5.04 16.09
N TRP A 86 9.79 5.42 15.33
CA TRP A 86 10.21 6.82 15.20
C TRP A 86 9.24 7.64 14.36
N ALA A 87 8.71 7.05 13.29
CA ALA A 87 7.71 7.65 12.43
C ALA A 87 6.97 6.60 11.62
N TYR A 88 5.80 6.98 11.10
CA TYR A 88 5.01 6.21 10.16
C TYR A 88 4.99 6.88 8.79
N VAL A 89 5.28 6.13 7.72
CA VAL A 89 5.17 6.57 6.32
C VAL A 89 4.19 5.67 5.58
N GLY A 90 3.04 6.20 5.21
CA GLY A 90 2.05 5.54 4.38
C GLY A 90 2.18 5.97 2.91
N VAL A 91 2.54 5.05 2.02
CA VAL A 91 2.63 5.27 0.57
C VAL A 91 1.39 4.71 -0.10
N ALA A 92 0.69 5.52 -0.89
CA ALA A 92 -0.64 5.19 -1.40
C ALA A 92 -1.56 4.69 -0.26
N GLN A 93 -1.76 5.56 0.73
CA GLN A 93 -2.45 5.24 1.98
C GLN A 93 -3.90 4.84 1.75
N ILE A 94 -4.28 3.68 2.25
CA ILE A 94 -5.68 3.30 2.40
C ILE A 94 -6.29 4.04 3.58
N ALA A 95 -7.49 4.58 3.41
CA ALA A 95 -8.23 5.26 4.47
C ALA A 95 -9.61 4.62 4.69
N ASP A 96 -10.44 4.61 3.65
CA ASP A 96 -11.75 3.96 3.62
C ASP A 96 -11.91 3.27 2.27
N LEU A 97 -12.01 1.95 2.27
CA LEU A 97 -12.09 1.18 1.03
C LEU A 97 -13.44 1.32 0.34
N ILE A 98 -14.52 1.48 1.07
CA ILE A 98 -15.86 1.70 0.48
C ILE A 98 -15.92 3.09 -0.16
N ALA A 99 -15.41 4.11 0.51
CA ALA A 99 -15.33 5.46 -0.05
C ALA A 99 -14.41 5.52 -1.28
N SER A 100 -13.26 4.86 -1.22
CA SER A 100 -12.32 4.76 -2.34
C SER A 100 -12.97 4.07 -3.56
N GLU A 101 -13.71 3.02 -3.31
CA GLU A 101 -14.44 2.26 -4.33
C GLU A 101 -15.53 3.13 -5.02
N ARG A 102 -16.29 3.90 -4.25
CA ARG A 102 -17.28 4.83 -4.81
C ARG A 102 -16.62 5.89 -5.69
N GLN A 103 -15.47 6.42 -5.27
CA GLN A 103 -14.71 7.39 -6.06
C GLN A 103 -14.16 6.77 -7.36
N ARG A 104 -13.67 5.55 -7.31
CA ARG A 104 -13.23 4.80 -8.51
C ARG A 104 -14.38 4.59 -9.50
N TYR A 105 -15.54 4.19 -8.99
CA TYR A 105 -16.74 4.01 -9.82
C TYR A 105 -17.13 5.33 -10.48
N GLN A 106 -17.19 6.41 -9.72
CA GLN A 106 -17.54 7.74 -10.21
C GLN A 106 -16.53 8.24 -11.26
N TYR A 107 -15.23 8.03 -11.03
CA TYR A 107 -14.19 8.37 -11.99
C TYR A 107 -14.41 7.66 -13.34
N VAL A 108 -14.62 6.34 -13.32
CA VAL A 108 -14.88 5.58 -14.54
C VAL A 108 -16.19 6.02 -15.22
N PHE A 109 -17.22 6.27 -14.43
CA PHE A 109 -18.51 6.71 -14.95
C PHE A 109 -18.41 8.07 -15.65
N SER A 110 -17.79 9.07 -15.01
CA SER A 110 -17.61 10.42 -15.59
C SER A 110 -16.77 10.36 -16.86
N LYS A 111 -15.61 9.66 -16.85
CA LYS A 111 -14.77 9.49 -18.05
C LYS A 111 -15.51 8.78 -19.19
N ALA A 112 -16.30 7.75 -18.86
CA ALA A 112 -17.07 7.04 -19.85
C ALA A 112 -18.17 7.92 -20.49
N GLN A 113 -18.81 8.79 -19.71
CA GLN A 113 -19.79 9.77 -20.21
C GLN A 113 -19.10 10.84 -21.09
N GLU A 114 -18.02 11.44 -20.60
CA GLU A 114 -17.24 12.46 -21.33
C GLU A 114 -16.80 11.97 -22.72
N GLN A 115 -16.40 10.70 -22.80
CA GLN A 115 -15.88 10.09 -24.05
C GLN A 115 -16.95 9.37 -24.89
N GLY A 116 -18.22 9.33 -24.45
CA GLY A 116 -19.26 8.53 -25.10
C GLY A 116 -18.95 7.03 -25.12
N ASN A 117 -18.21 6.51 -24.14
CA ASN A 117 -17.75 5.12 -24.11
C ASN A 117 -18.87 4.15 -23.66
N VAL A 118 -19.66 3.72 -24.63
CA VAL A 118 -20.81 2.82 -24.41
C VAL A 118 -20.40 1.50 -23.74
N ALA A 119 -19.22 0.96 -24.08
CA ALA A 119 -18.74 -0.30 -23.52
C ALA A 119 -18.41 -0.16 -22.01
N ALA A 120 -17.81 0.95 -21.59
CA ALA A 120 -17.54 1.22 -20.18
C ALA A 120 -18.86 1.40 -19.39
N LEU A 121 -19.80 2.18 -19.93
CA LEU A 121 -21.11 2.37 -19.29
C LEU A 121 -21.90 1.05 -19.18
N ALA A 122 -21.87 0.21 -20.22
CA ALA A 122 -22.50 -1.11 -20.17
C ALA A 122 -21.85 -2.02 -19.10
N ALA A 123 -20.52 -2.01 -19.00
CA ALA A 123 -19.77 -2.77 -18.00
C ALA A 123 -20.12 -2.33 -16.56
N LEU A 124 -20.23 -1.01 -16.30
CA LEU A 124 -20.66 -0.49 -15.01
C LEU A 124 -22.09 -0.87 -14.66
N ARG A 125 -23.01 -0.85 -15.63
CA ARG A 125 -24.40 -1.34 -15.43
C ARG A 125 -24.43 -2.83 -15.07
N GLN A 126 -23.65 -3.65 -15.81
CA GLN A 126 -23.53 -5.10 -15.55
C GLN A 126 -22.93 -5.39 -14.18
N MET A 127 -22.04 -4.52 -13.69
CA MET A 127 -21.45 -4.63 -12.35
C MET A 127 -22.50 -4.45 -11.23
N GLY A 128 -23.60 -3.73 -11.47
CA GLY A 128 -24.66 -3.52 -10.50
C GLY A 128 -24.39 -2.39 -9.50
N GLY A 129 -23.46 -1.49 -9.83
CA GLY A 129 -23.14 -0.31 -9.00
C GLY A 129 -21.97 -0.53 -8.04
N SER A 130 -21.79 0.43 -7.14
CA SER A 130 -20.76 0.47 -6.09
C SER A 130 -21.43 0.45 -4.70
N PRO A 131 -20.80 -0.16 -3.68
CA PRO A 131 -19.51 -0.82 -3.68
C PRO A 131 -19.54 -2.24 -4.25
N TYR A 132 -18.39 -2.71 -4.77
CA TYR A 132 -18.24 -4.10 -5.16
C TYR A 132 -18.04 -5.02 -3.94
N THR A 133 -18.58 -6.23 -4.03
CA THR A 133 -18.45 -7.26 -3.00
C THR A 133 -17.82 -8.54 -3.53
N THR A 134 -17.52 -8.59 -4.83
CA THR A 134 -16.96 -9.75 -5.50
C THR A 134 -15.73 -9.40 -6.32
N TYR A 135 -14.84 -10.38 -6.47
CA TYR A 135 -13.65 -10.25 -7.32
C TYR A 135 -13.99 -9.94 -8.80
N ARG A 136 -15.10 -10.46 -9.30
CA ARG A 136 -15.56 -10.17 -10.68
C ARG A 136 -15.84 -8.67 -10.85
N GLN A 137 -16.59 -8.08 -9.94
CA GLN A 137 -16.91 -6.65 -9.97
C GLN A 137 -15.64 -5.80 -9.85
N PHE A 138 -14.75 -6.16 -8.90
CA PHE A 138 -13.44 -5.53 -8.76
C PHE A 138 -12.66 -5.53 -10.09
N LYS A 139 -12.57 -6.68 -10.78
CA LYS A 139 -11.86 -6.78 -12.08
C LYS A 139 -12.46 -5.91 -13.17
N ILE A 140 -13.79 -5.81 -13.21
CA ILE A 140 -14.47 -4.96 -14.19
C ILE A 140 -14.05 -3.50 -13.97
N LEU A 141 -14.18 -3.00 -12.74
CA LEU A 141 -13.84 -1.63 -12.42
C LEU A 141 -12.34 -1.35 -12.58
N ASP A 142 -11.47 -2.23 -12.08
CA ASP A 142 -10.01 -2.10 -12.19
C ASP A 142 -9.54 -2.01 -13.65
N ARG A 143 -10.13 -2.80 -14.55
CA ARG A 143 -9.83 -2.72 -15.99
C ARG A 143 -10.09 -1.32 -16.57
N TRP A 144 -11.20 -0.70 -16.22
CA TRP A 144 -11.58 0.60 -16.75
C TRP A 144 -10.81 1.74 -16.07
N VAL A 145 -10.59 1.65 -14.76
CA VAL A 145 -9.69 2.57 -14.04
C VAL A 145 -8.32 2.60 -14.73
N ARG A 146 -7.70 1.44 -14.92
CA ARG A 146 -6.38 1.36 -15.57
C ARG A 146 -6.38 1.87 -17.03
N ARG A 147 -7.47 1.67 -17.75
CA ARG A 147 -7.59 2.16 -19.11
C ARG A 147 -7.60 3.69 -19.17
N PHE A 148 -8.49 4.30 -18.38
CA PHE A 148 -8.62 5.76 -18.37
C PHE A 148 -7.43 6.46 -17.70
N SER A 149 -6.86 5.88 -16.64
CA SER A 149 -5.66 6.44 -16.00
C SER A 149 -4.45 6.54 -16.93
N ARG A 150 -4.32 5.63 -17.91
CA ARG A 150 -3.24 5.69 -18.91
C ARG A 150 -3.34 6.90 -19.86
N GLU A 151 -4.47 7.53 -19.94
CA GLU A 151 -4.66 8.75 -20.70
C GLU A 151 -4.13 9.98 -19.94
N GLU A 152 -4.00 9.89 -18.62
CA GLU A 152 -3.60 11.00 -17.74
C GLU A 152 -2.10 10.94 -17.39
N PHE A 153 -1.55 9.73 -17.24
CA PHE A 153 -0.13 9.52 -16.94
C PHE A 153 0.34 8.14 -17.43
N GLU A 154 1.64 7.98 -17.58
CA GLU A 154 2.23 6.69 -17.93
C GLU A 154 2.54 5.87 -16.67
N PRO A 155 1.73 4.84 -16.33
CA PRO A 155 1.97 4.02 -15.17
C PRO A 155 3.18 3.10 -15.35
N VAL A 156 3.78 2.70 -14.25
CA VAL A 156 4.86 1.71 -14.28
C VAL A 156 4.40 0.42 -14.99
N SER A 157 5.21 -0.02 -15.96
CA SER A 157 4.89 -1.24 -16.73
C SER A 157 4.84 -2.48 -15.83
N PRO A 158 3.82 -3.35 -15.96
CA PRO A 158 3.80 -4.65 -15.29
C PRO A 158 5.06 -5.49 -15.54
N MET A 159 5.69 -5.35 -16.73
CA MET A 159 6.93 -6.02 -17.06
C MET A 159 8.11 -5.58 -16.19
N LYS A 160 8.10 -4.34 -15.68
CA LYS A 160 9.09 -3.89 -14.69
C LYS A 160 9.04 -4.76 -13.44
N PHE A 161 7.86 -5.03 -12.89
CA PHE A 161 7.72 -5.90 -11.71
C PHE A 161 8.18 -7.33 -11.97
N VAL A 162 7.88 -7.88 -13.16
CA VAL A 162 8.37 -9.21 -13.55
C VAL A 162 9.90 -9.22 -13.60
N ARG A 163 10.51 -8.24 -14.26
CA ARG A 163 11.98 -8.12 -14.34
C ARG A 163 12.61 -8.00 -12.95
N LEU A 164 12.06 -7.14 -12.09
CA LEU A 164 12.53 -6.94 -10.72
C LEU A 164 12.43 -8.24 -9.89
N ALA A 165 11.35 -9.01 -10.04
CA ALA A 165 11.22 -10.29 -9.38
C ALA A 165 12.25 -11.32 -9.87
N LEU A 166 12.45 -11.39 -11.19
CA LEU A 166 13.42 -12.33 -11.81
C LEU A 166 14.88 -11.96 -11.50
N SER A 167 15.20 -10.67 -11.35
CA SER A 167 16.56 -10.19 -11.02
C SER A 167 16.82 -10.10 -9.53
N SER A 168 15.84 -10.44 -8.69
CA SER A 168 15.99 -10.31 -7.24
C SER A 168 17.02 -11.31 -6.69
N PRO A 169 18.08 -10.84 -5.99
CA PRO A 169 19.09 -11.73 -5.42
C PRO A 169 18.59 -12.53 -4.21
N VAL A 170 17.43 -12.13 -3.67
CA VAL A 170 16.86 -12.75 -2.45
C VAL A 170 15.71 -13.71 -2.73
N TYR A 171 15.23 -13.80 -4.00
CA TYR A 171 14.14 -14.69 -4.40
C TYR A 171 14.66 -15.87 -5.22
N SER A 172 14.35 -17.09 -4.78
CA SER A 172 14.57 -18.31 -5.55
C SER A 172 13.49 -18.50 -6.61
N TRP A 173 13.70 -19.42 -7.56
CA TRP A 173 12.68 -19.82 -8.53
C TRP A 173 11.36 -20.25 -7.89
N ILE A 174 11.45 -20.97 -6.77
CA ILE A 174 10.26 -21.41 -6.01
C ILE A 174 9.54 -20.17 -5.45
N ASP A 175 10.26 -19.17 -4.97
CA ASP A 175 9.66 -17.95 -4.45
C ASP A 175 8.97 -17.14 -5.56
N ILE A 176 9.55 -17.10 -6.77
CA ILE A 176 8.93 -16.45 -7.94
C ILE A 176 7.62 -17.13 -8.32
N VAL A 177 7.57 -18.48 -8.35
CA VAL A 177 6.33 -19.24 -8.58
C VAL A 177 5.29 -18.98 -7.49
N LYS A 178 5.71 -18.73 -6.25
CA LYS A 178 4.79 -18.40 -5.14
C LYS A 178 4.12 -17.04 -5.31
N LEU A 179 4.71 -16.07 -6.00
CA LEU A 179 4.16 -14.72 -6.10
C LEU A 179 2.72 -14.68 -6.62
N PRO A 180 2.41 -15.22 -7.81
CA PRO A 180 1.05 -15.21 -8.33
C PRO A 180 0.08 -16.05 -7.49
N LEU A 181 0.54 -17.17 -6.93
CA LEU A 181 -0.27 -18.04 -6.08
C LEU A 181 -0.60 -17.39 -4.73
N GLY A 182 0.38 -16.73 -4.11
CA GLY A 182 0.19 -15.95 -2.90
C GLY A 182 -0.74 -14.76 -3.13
N PHE A 183 -0.60 -14.07 -4.27
CA PHE A 183 -1.51 -12.99 -4.65
C PHE A 183 -2.95 -13.49 -4.83
N LEU A 184 -3.16 -14.60 -5.53
CA LEU A 184 -4.49 -15.19 -5.69
C LEU A 184 -5.09 -15.59 -4.34
N PHE A 185 -4.32 -16.26 -3.48
CA PHE A 185 -4.75 -16.61 -2.13
C PHE A 185 -5.16 -15.36 -1.34
N TRP A 186 -4.35 -14.31 -1.40
CA TRP A 186 -4.63 -13.05 -0.72
C TRP A 186 -5.93 -12.41 -1.22
N VAL A 187 -6.15 -12.37 -2.54
CA VAL A 187 -7.37 -11.80 -3.14
C VAL A 187 -8.61 -12.59 -2.70
N LEU A 188 -8.56 -13.91 -2.70
CA LEU A 188 -9.68 -14.73 -2.25
C LEU A 188 -10.01 -14.47 -0.78
N GLU A 189 -8.98 -14.39 0.07
CA GLU A 189 -9.14 -14.08 1.49
C GLU A 189 -9.66 -12.65 1.72
N PHE A 190 -9.23 -11.67 0.90
CA PHE A 190 -9.72 -10.30 0.97
C PHE A 190 -11.25 -10.23 0.88
N PHE A 191 -11.85 -10.90 -0.10
CA PHE A 191 -13.30 -10.96 -0.24
C PHE A 191 -13.96 -11.83 0.83
N ARG A 192 -13.36 -12.95 1.20
CA ARG A 192 -13.89 -13.86 2.22
C ARG A 192 -13.92 -13.19 3.60
N GLN A 193 -12.89 -12.44 3.97
CA GLN A 193 -12.76 -11.74 5.27
C GLN A 193 -13.48 -10.37 5.27
N ARG A 194 -14.04 -9.95 4.15
CA ARG A 194 -14.67 -8.63 3.98
C ARG A 194 -13.73 -7.48 4.36
N PHE A 195 -12.46 -7.56 3.97
CA PHE A 195 -11.48 -6.51 4.23
C PHE A 195 -11.85 -5.17 3.56
N TYR A 196 -12.79 -5.15 2.63
CA TYR A 196 -13.33 -3.92 2.05
C TYR A 196 -14.13 -3.05 3.07
N ASN A 197 -14.46 -3.55 4.27
CA ASN A 197 -15.10 -2.79 5.33
C ASN A 197 -14.13 -1.98 6.20
N ILE A 198 -12.89 -1.77 5.76
CA ILE A 198 -11.91 -0.95 6.46
C ILE A 198 -12.30 0.52 6.36
N ASP A 199 -12.41 1.17 7.53
CA ASP A 199 -12.59 2.60 7.70
C ASP A 199 -11.63 3.11 8.78
N LEU A 200 -10.53 3.75 8.35
CA LEU A 200 -9.53 4.28 9.27
C LEU A 200 -9.93 5.63 9.88
N PHE A 201 -10.93 6.33 9.34
CA PHE A 201 -11.45 7.53 9.99
C PHE A 201 -11.98 7.23 11.41
N THR A 202 -12.60 6.06 11.55
CA THR A 202 -13.13 5.61 12.85
C THR A 202 -12.14 4.78 13.65
N GLN A 203 -11.32 3.95 12.97
CA GLN A 203 -10.41 3.00 13.63
C GLN A 203 -9.12 3.66 14.14
N VAL A 204 -8.62 4.68 13.45
CA VAL A 204 -7.40 5.41 13.79
C VAL A 204 -7.61 6.91 13.59
N PRO A 205 -8.44 7.57 14.42
CA PRO A 205 -8.66 9.01 14.35
C PRO A 205 -7.45 9.82 14.85
N LYS A 206 -6.54 9.18 15.59
CA LYS A 206 -5.34 9.80 16.19
C LYS A 206 -4.13 8.91 16.08
N LEU A 207 -2.95 9.52 15.79
CA LEU A 207 -1.65 8.87 15.84
C LEU A 207 -0.65 9.73 16.62
N VAL A 208 0.03 9.12 17.60
CA VAL A 208 0.99 9.81 18.48
C VAL A 208 2.44 9.59 18.07
N VAL A 209 2.67 9.25 16.80
CA VAL A 209 3.97 9.24 16.14
C VAL A 209 3.95 10.23 14.97
N PRO A 210 5.07 10.77 14.51
CA PRO A 210 5.13 11.59 13.29
C PRO A 210 4.58 10.83 12.09
N VAL A 211 3.73 11.48 11.27
CA VAL A 211 2.97 10.86 10.19
C VAL A 211 3.31 11.48 8.84
N TYR A 212 3.61 10.63 7.87
CA TYR A 212 3.90 11.06 6.50
C TYR A 212 3.05 10.24 5.54
N PHE A 213 2.28 10.94 4.67
CA PHE A 213 1.57 10.27 3.58
C PHE A 213 2.20 10.68 2.25
N PHE A 214 2.62 9.70 1.47
CA PHE A 214 3.18 9.83 0.13
C PHE A 214 2.16 9.36 -0.88
N GLN A 215 1.62 10.28 -1.68
CA GLN A 215 0.47 10.00 -2.53
C GLN A 215 0.71 10.46 -3.97
N GLY A 216 0.48 9.56 -4.93
CA GLY A 216 0.47 9.92 -6.33
C GLY A 216 -0.79 10.72 -6.71
N CYS A 217 -0.62 11.79 -7.50
CA CYS A 217 -1.74 12.62 -7.95
C CYS A 217 -2.76 11.85 -8.81
N TYR A 218 -2.28 10.84 -9.55
CA TYR A 218 -3.09 10.00 -10.43
C TYR A 218 -3.43 8.63 -9.83
N ASP A 219 -3.39 8.50 -8.49
CA ASP A 219 -3.81 7.26 -7.84
C ASP A 219 -5.33 7.14 -7.83
N HIS A 220 -5.87 6.65 -8.93
CA HIS A 220 -7.27 6.29 -9.05
C HIS A 220 -7.56 4.87 -8.54
N LEU A 221 -6.53 4.12 -8.12
CA LEU A 221 -6.72 2.76 -7.60
C LEU A 221 -7.23 2.77 -6.16
N LEU A 222 -6.75 3.69 -5.32
CA LEU A 222 -7.15 3.83 -3.92
C LEU A 222 -7.77 5.20 -3.59
N SER A 223 -7.99 6.03 -4.63
CA SER A 223 -8.51 7.39 -4.50
C SER A 223 -7.69 8.32 -3.61
N ALA A 224 -6.77 9.05 -4.24
CA ALA A 224 -5.93 10.05 -3.57
C ALA A 224 -6.74 11.06 -2.73
N SER A 225 -7.95 11.42 -3.17
CA SER A 225 -8.84 12.34 -2.45
C SER A 225 -9.34 11.77 -1.11
N VAL A 226 -9.56 10.45 -1.02
CA VAL A 226 -9.98 9.81 0.24
C VAL A 226 -8.81 9.79 1.23
N ALA A 227 -7.60 9.46 0.76
CA ALA A 227 -6.39 9.51 1.58
C ALA A 227 -6.11 10.93 2.09
N GLN A 228 -6.30 11.97 1.23
CA GLN A 228 -6.14 13.36 1.61
C GLN A 228 -7.15 13.80 2.69
N ARG A 229 -8.43 13.45 2.54
CA ARG A 229 -9.45 13.76 3.56
C ARG A 229 -9.13 13.10 4.90
N TYR A 230 -8.69 11.83 4.87
CA TYR A 230 -8.27 11.14 6.09
C TYR A 230 -7.07 11.84 6.73
N PHE A 231 -6.07 12.22 5.95
CA PHE A 231 -4.93 12.98 6.47
C PHE A 231 -5.36 14.29 7.13
N GLN A 232 -6.32 15.02 6.55
CA GLN A 232 -6.82 16.27 7.11
C GLN A 232 -7.49 16.04 8.48
N SER A 233 -8.32 15.00 8.61
CA SER A 233 -9.05 14.67 9.84
C SER A 233 -8.20 13.97 10.90
N LEU A 234 -7.08 13.33 10.53
CA LEU A 234 -6.22 12.60 11.46
C LEU A 234 -5.57 13.56 12.48
N GLU A 235 -5.82 13.32 13.75
CA GLU A 235 -5.10 14.01 14.83
C GLU A 235 -3.68 13.44 14.97
N ALA A 236 -2.65 14.27 14.78
CA ALA A 236 -1.24 13.88 14.84
C ALA A 236 -0.43 14.89 15.64
N PRO A 237 -0.43 14.82 16.99
CA PRO A 237 0.24 15.79 17.85
C PRO A 237 1.76 15.85 17.66
N CYS A 238 2.38 14.76 17.18
CA CYS A 238 3.81 14.71 16.86
C CYS A 238 4.13 15.23 15.44
N GLY A 239 3.15 15.82 14.75
CA GLY A 239 3.31 16.36 13.41
C GLY A 239 2.88 15.41 12.30
N LYS A 240 2.44 15.99 11.19
CA LYS A 240 2.07 15.24 9.98
C LYS A 240 2.42 16.03 8.73
N ARG A 241 2.85 15.32 7.66
CA ARG A 241 3.14 15.92 6.35
C ARG A 241 2.57 15.06 5.24
N PHE A 242 1.89 15.71 4.27
CA PHE A 242 1.39 15.08 3.05
C PHE A 242 2.30 15.46 1.88
N VAL A 243 2.80 14.46 1.16
CA VAL A 243 3.71 14.64 0.02
C VAL A 243 3.04 14.15 -1.23
N TRP A 244 2.80 15.07 -2.17
CA TRP A 244 2.30 14.74 -3.49
C TRP A 244 3.41 14.30 -4.43
N PHE A 245 3.11 13.29 -5.25
CA PHE A 245 3.93 12.84 -6.36
C PHE A 245 3.19 13.15 -7.65
N GLU A 246 3.54 14.27 -8.28
CA GLU A 246 2.76 14.94 -9.33
C GLU A 246 2.68 14.15 -10.64
N ARG A 247 3.65 13.26 -10.87
CA ARG A 247 3.71 12.38 -12.06
C ARG A 247 3.67 10.92 -11.65
N SER A 248 2.80 10.60 -10.69
CA SER A 248 2.70 9.26 -10.14
C SER A 248 1.25 8.88 -9.89
N GLY A 249 0.96 7.61 -10.10
CA GLY A 249 -0.24 6.96 -9.66
C GLY A 249 -0.03 6.19 -8.36
N HIS A 250 -0.29 4.88 -8.41
CA HIS A 250 -0.26 4.01 -7.24
C HIS A 250 1.13 3.63 -6.73
N TRP A 251 2.18 3.89 -7.52
CA TRP A 251 3.53 3.40 -7.26
C TRP A 251 4.60 4.50 -7.24
N PRO A 252 4.51 5.52 -6.35
CA PRO A 252 5.46 6.64 -6.31
C PRO A 252 6.93 6.20 -6.26
N GLN A 253 7.23 5.13 -5.52
CA GLN A 253 8.59 4.59 -5.39
C GLN A 253 9.18 4.07 -6.70
N PHE A 254 8.34 3.72 -7.69
CA PHE A 254 8.78 3.24 -9.01
C PHE A 254 8.57 4.26 -10.13
N GLU A 255 7.64 5.19 -9.96
CA GLU A 255 7.24 6.19 -10.96
C GLU A 255 8.04 7.47 -10.81
N GLN A 256 8.36 7.89 -9.59
CA GLN A 256 9.22 9.02 -9.25
C GLN A 256 10.31 8.62 -8.22
N PRO A 257 11.20 7.68 -8.54
CA PRO A 257 12.09 7.05 -7.57
C PRO A 257 13.08 8.05 -6.91
N LYS A 258 13.55 9.05 -7.67
CA LYS A 258 14.45 10.07 -7.14
C LYS A 258 13.75 10.89 -6.03
N LYS A 259 12.58 11.47 -6.34
CA LYS A 259 11.78 12.22 -5.37
C LYS A 259 11.41 11.36 -4.16
N TYR A 260 11.02 10.09 -4.41
CA TYR A 260 10.68 9.18 -3.33
C TYR A 260 11.85 8.97 -2.34
N ARG A 261 13.06 8.73 -2.84
CA ARG A 261 14.23 8.55 -1.98
C ARG A 261 14.60 9.83 -1.22
N GLU A 262 14.55 10.99 -1.88
CA GLU A 262 14.78 12.30 -1.24
C GLU A 262 13.80 12.54 -0.09
N GLU A 263 12.51 12.25 -0.31
CA GLU A 263 11.48 12.42 0.71
C GLU A 263 11.63 11.40 1.85
N ILE A 264 11.92 10.13 1.58
CA ILE A 264 12.23 9.14 2.63
C ILE A 264 13.43 9.60 3.44
N ARG A 265 14.53 9.99 2.80
CA ARG A 265 15.73 10.48 3.49
C ARG A 265 15.42 11.70 4.38
N SER A 266 14.61 12.65 3.90
CA SER A 266 14.15 13.80 4.68
C SER A 266 13.40 13.37 5.94
N VAL A 267 12.50 12.38 5.85
CA VAL A 267 11.78 11.83 7.00
C VAL A 267 12.73 11.20 8.02
N LEU A 268 13.66 10.37 7.53
CA LEU A 268 14.61 9.63 8.39
C LEU A 268 15.58 10.56 9.12
N LEU A 269 16.02 11.64 8.45
CA LEU A 269 16.94 12.62 9.03
C LEU A 269 16.26 13.62 9.99
N ALA A 270 14.99 13.96 9.75
CA ALA A 270 14.27 14.90 10.61
C ALA A 270 14.17 14.43 12.06
N GLN A 271 14.18 13.11 12.30
CA GLN A 271 14.09 12.54 13.63
C GLN A 271 15.48 12.39 14.32
N LYS A 272 16.59 12.38 13.56
CA LYS A 272 17.94 12.35 14.14
C LYS A 272 18.31 13.65 14.88
N SER A 273 17.62 14.76 14.58
CA SER A 273 17.85 16.04 15.24
C SER A 273 17.16 16.19 16.59
N VAL A 274 16.38 15.20 17.01
CA VAL A 274 15.58 15.18 18.26
C VAL A 274 16.19 14.21 19.29
N ILE A 275 17.21 13.45 18.89
CA ILE A 275 18.00 12.54 19.75
C ILE A 275 19.32 13.22 20.09
#